data_155f9a56f8f1f0183801bd88d2706271
#
_entry.id   155f9a56f8f1f0183801bd88d2706271
#
_cell.length_a   1.000
_cell.length_b   1.000
_cell.length_c   1.000
_cell.angle_alpha   90.00
_cell.angle_beta   90.00
_cell.angle_gamma   90.00
#
_symmetry.space_group_name_H-M   'P 1'
#
loop_
_entity.id
_entity.type
_entity.pdbx_description
1 polymer ?
#
loop_
_entity_poly.entity_id
_entity_poly.type
_entity_poly.pdbx_seq_one_letter_code
_entity_poly.pdbx_strand_id
1 'polypeptide(L)'
;MNLKALVAASVGGLLISANEEPRLPAGWSRQATVEADRACTAGLDRSLAERGRRLLAIECTRGIDGYITVSQTIAADEYRGKRVRFAARVKADNVRGWTGLVMRIVSADQRLLGYDDMSTRPIRGTVDWRDTQVILDVAPEASTISFGMRLTDGAGKVWLDNLRFEEVAADDPSISINLRPVLPSRPQNLGLE
;
A
#
# COMPACT_ATOMS: atom_id res chain seq x y z
N MET A 1 -1.60 66.30 -38.36
CA MET A 1 -1.65 65.72 -36.99
C MET A 1 -2.18 64.29 -37.10
N ASN A 2 -1.29 63.32 -37.12
CA ASN A 2 -1.67 61.86 -37.21
C ASN A 2 -1.55 61.20 -35.85
N LEU A 3 -2.70 60.85 -35.34
CA LEU A 3 -2.80 60.11 -34.06
C LEU A 3 -2.74 58.60 -34.37
N LYS A 4 -1.62 57.92 -34.09
CA LYS A 4 -1.51 56.46 -34.19
C LYS A 4 -2.04 55.83 -32.91
N ALA A 5 -3.15 55.11 -33.02
CA ALA A 5 -3.66 54.28 -31.94
C ALA A 5 -2.81 53.04 -31.80
N LEU A 6 -2.25 52.84 -30.61
CA LEU A 6 -1.56 51.61 -30.22
C LEU A 6 -2.62 50.61 -29.72
N VAL A 7 -2.79 49.49 -30.45
CA VAL A 7 -3.59 48.35 -29.99
C VAL A 7 -2.66 47.46 -29.20
N ALA A 8 -2.84 47.38 -27.86
CA ALA A 8 -2.17 46.41 -27.00
C ALA A 8 -2.93 45.10 -27.06
N ALA A 9 -2.36 44.08 -27.69
CA ALA A 9 -2.85 42.73 -27.68
C ALA A 9 -2.41 42.06 -26.36
N SER A 10 -3.33 41.86 -25.44
CA SER A 10 -3.12 41.05 -24.23
C SER A 10 -3.14 39.57 -24.61
N VAL A 11 -1.96 38.94 -24.65
CA VAL A 11 -1.85 37.49 -24.75
C VAL A 11 -2.17 36.91 -23.36
N GLY A 12 -3.42 36.48 -23.18
CA GLY A 12 -3.84 35.71 -22.05
C GLY A 12 -3.18 34.33 -22.11
N GLY A 13 -2.08 34.16 -21.40
CA GLY A 13 -1.46 32.83 -21.18
C GLY A 13 -2.42 31.93 -20.43
N LEU A 14 -3.00 30.96 -21.14
CA LEU A 14 -3.73 29.86 -20.51
C LEU A 14 -2.71 29.01 -19.75
N LEU A 15 -2.60 29.18 -18.44
CA LEU A 15 -1.86 28.26 -17.57
C LEU A 15 -2.63 26.94 -17.54
N ILE A 16 -2.30 26.04 -18.45
CA ILE A 16 -2.70 24.64 -18.35
C ILE A 16 -1.92 24.09 -17.16
N SER A 17 -2.57 24.02 -16.02
CA SER A 17 -2.07 23.25 -14.86
C SER A 17 -2.06 21.80 -15.32
N ALA A 18 -0.90 21.33 -15.76
CA ALA A 18 -0.69 19.91 -16.00
C ALA A 18 -0.91 19.22 -14.64
N ASN A 19 -1.98 18.45 -14.53
CA ASN A 19 -2.19 17.54 -13.43
C ASN A 19 -1.06 16.50 -13.51
N GLU A 20 0.09 16.79 -12.89
CA GLU A 20 1.17 15.80 -12.79
C GLU A 20 0.60 14.60 -12.03
N GLU A 21 0.68 13.42 -12.65
CA GLU A 21 0.34 12.18 -11.96
C GLU A 21 1.14 12.06 -10.67
N PRO A 22 0.50 11.59 -9.58
CA PRO A 22 1.17 11.46 -8.29
C PRO A 22 2.41 10.56 -8.44
N ARG A 23 3.59 11.06 -8.06
CA ARG A 23 4.84 10.30 -8.13
C ARG A 23 5.02 9.49 -6.85
N LEU A 24 5.46 8.26 -7.00
CA LEU A 24 5.88 7.42 -5.87
C LEU A 24 7.17 7.96 -5.24
N PRO A 25 7.36 7.78 -3.94
CA PRO A 25 8.65 8.04 -3.29
C PRO A 25 9.75 7.15 -3.87
N ALA A 26 11.00 7.59 -3.77
CA ALA A 26 12.15 6.75 -4.16
C ALA A 26 12.14 5.42 -3.40
N GLY A 27 12.44 4.31 -4.09
CA GLY A 27 12.45 2.97 -3.53
C GLY A 27 11.06 2.30 -3.43
N TRP A 28 9.97 3.02 -3.76
CA TRP A 28 8.63 2.47 -3.82
C TRP A 28 8.24 2.08 -5.24
N SER A 29 7.47 1.04 -5.36
CA SER A 29 6.96 0.51 -6.62
C SER A 29 5.45 0.29 -6.55
N ARG A 30 4.83 0.27 -7.73
CA ARG A 30 3.40 -0.01 -7.91
C ARG A 30 3.25 -1.33 -8.65
N GLN A 31 2.33 -2.16 -8.17
CA GLN A 31 1.88 -3.38 -8.85
C GLN A 31 0.36 -3.38 -8.88
N ALA A 32 -0.23 -3.66 -10.04
CA ALA A 32 -1.67 -3.64 -10.22
C ALA A 32 -2.12 -4.69 -11.24
N THR A 33 -3.36 -5.14 -11.12
CA THR A 33 -4.06 -5.84 -12.20
C THR A 33 -4.32 -4.86 -13.36
N VAL A 34 -4.54 -5.37 -14.57
CA VAL A 34 -4.73 -4.53 -15.76
C VAL A 34 -5.87 -3.52 -15.59
N GLU A 35 -6.95 -3.92 -14.95
CA GLU A 35 -8.08 -3.03 -14.69
C GLU A 35 -7.74 -1.96 -13.66
N ALA A 36 -7.10 -2.35 -12.56
CA ALA A 36 -6.64 -1.42 -11.53
C ALA A 36 -5.59 -0.44 -12.07
N ASP A 37 -4.73 -0.88 -12.98
CA ASP A 37 -3.73 -0.03 -13.63
C ASP A 37 -4.35 1.14 -14.39
N ARG A 38 -5.51 0.91 -15.00
CA ARG A 38 -6.27 1.93 -15.78
C ARG A 38 -7.20 2.80 -14.94
N ALA A 39 -7.60 2.34 -13.75
CA ALA A 39 -8.63 2.96 -12.93
C ALA A 39 -8.09 3.66 -11.69
N CYS A 40 -6.83 3.36 -11.33
CA CYS A 40 -6.25 3.81 -10.07
C CYS A 40 -4.97 4.62 -10.29
N THR A 41 -4.77 5.59 -9.44
CA THR A 41 -3.52 6.33 -9.29
C THR A 41 -2.89 6.03 -7.94
N ALA A 42 -1.57 6.18 -7.85
CA ALA A 42 -0.86 5.99 -6.59
C ALA A 42 0.38 6.88 -6.53
N GLY A 43 0.62 7.51 -5.40
CA GLY A 43 1.78 8.36 -5.19
C GLY A 43 1.63 9.30 -4.00
N LEU A 44 2.47 10.34 -3.98
CA LEU A 44 2.46 11.34 -2.92
C LEU A 44 1.30 12.32 -3.10
N ASP A 45 0.42 12.37 -2.12
CA ASP A 45 -0.73 13.27 -2.05
C ASP A 45 -0.48 14.39 -1.02
N ARG A 46 -0.90 15.59 -1.35
CA ARG A 46 -0.84 16.77 -0.48
C ARG A 46 -2.22 17.26 -0.03
N SER A 47 -3.31 16.65 -0.49
CA SER A 47 -4.67 17.14 -0.27
C SER A 47 -5.09 17.15 1.22
N LEU A 48 -4.55 16.21 2.02
CA LEU A 48 -4.77 16.13 3.45
C LEU A 48 -3.51 16.45 4.28
N ALA A 49 -2.47 16.98 3.63
CA ALA A 49 -1.20 17.22 4.29
C ALA A 49 -1.31 18.39 5.29
N GLU A 50 -1.34 18.06 6.56
CA GLU A 50 -1.11 19.04 7.61
C GLU A 50 0.37 19.43 7.65
N ARG A 51 0.68 20.72 7.75
CA ARG A 51 2.05 21.24 7.90
C ARG A 51 3.05 20.83 6.80
N GLY A 52 2.59 20.68 5.54
CA GLY A 52 3.47 20.43 4.41
C GLY A 52 3.98 18.99 4.27
N ARG A 53 3.51 18.05 5.09
CA ARG A 53 3.82 16.61 4.92
C ARG A 53 3.14 16.04 3.69
N ARG A 54 3.79 15.06 3.07
CA ARG A 54 3.24 14.30 1.96
C ARG A 54 2.76 12.95 2.46
N LEU A 55 1.58 12.55 2.04
CA LEU A 55 0.97 11.26 2.36
C LEU A 55 1.16 10.32 1.17
N LEU A 56 1.41 9.05 1.43
CA LEU A 56 1.32 8.05 0.38
C LEU A 56 -0.15 7.69 0.19
N ALA A 57 -0.65 7.75 -1.05
CA ALA A 57 -2.06 7.48 -1.35
C ALA A 57 -2.23 6.51 -2.51
N ILE A 58 -3.35 5.77 -2.46
CA ILE A 58 -3.94 5.06 -3.59
C ILE A 58 -5.36 5.60 -3.78
N GLU A 59 -5.73 5.90 -5.02
CA GLU A 59 -7.08 6.32 -5.37
C GLU A 59 -7.57 5.55 -6.61
N CYS A 60 -8.71 4.87 -6.47
CA CYS A 60 -9.42 4.23 -7.56
C CYS A 60 -10.74 4.96 -7.79
N THR A 61 -10.86 5.65 -8.94
CA THR A 61 -12.01 6.51 -9.26
C THR A 61 -13.26 5.72 -9.65
N ARG A 62 -13.09 4.45 -9.99
CA ARG A 62 -14.18 3.50 -10.31
C ARG A 62 -13.88 2.15 -9.68
N GLY A 63 -14.91 1.29 -9.58
CA GLY A 63 -14.72 -0.08 -9.13
C GLY A 63 -13.74 -0.85 -10.02
N ILE A 64 -12.90 -1.64 -9.40
CA ILE A 64 -11.98 -2.56 -10.04
C ILE A 64 -12.28 -3.98 -9.59
N ASP A 65 -11.99 -4.94 -10.46
CA ASP A 65 -11.82 -6.36 -10.12
C ASP A 65 -10.31 -6.63 -10.03
N GLY A 66 -9.86 -7.07 -8.84
CA GLY A 66 -8.46 -7.28 -8.55
C GLY A 66 -7.87 -6.23 -7.60
N TYR A 67 -6.61 -5.84 -7.79
CA TYR A 67 -5.90 -5.04 -6.79
C TYR A 67 -4.91 -4.04 -7.37
N ILE A 68 -4.59 -3.05 -6.56
CA ILE A 68 -3.39 -2.20 -6.66
C ILE A 68 -2.63 -2.24 -5.34
N THR A 69 -1.33 -2.44 -5.42
CA THR A 69 -0.41 -2.44 -4.28
C THR A 69 0.69 -1.41 -4.52
N VAL A 70 1.00 -0.62 -3.51
CA VAL A 70 2.18 0.23 -3.46
C VAL A 70 3.07 -0.26 -2.34
N SER A 71 4.30 -0.62 -2.66
CA SER A 71 5.21 -1.26 -1.71
C SER A 71 6.65 -0.86 -1.93
N GLN A 72 7.43 -0.98 -0.86
CA GLN A 72 8.88 -0.99 -0.88
C GLN A 72 9.36 -2.43 -0.69
N THR A 73 10.46 -2.79 -1.36
CA THR A 73 11.10 -4.10 -1.20
C THR A 73 12.53 -3.90 -0.73
N ILE A 74 12.92 -4.63 0.30
CA ILE A 74 14.26 -4.62 0.88
C ILE A 74 14.85 -6.03 0.91
N ALA A 75 16.19 -6.14 1.01
CA ALA A 75 16.86 -7.39 1.32
C ALA A 75 16.49 -7.83 2.75
N ALA A 76 16.38 -9.15 2.96
CA ALA A 76 16.00 -9.70 4.26
C ALA A 76 17.21 -9.98 5.18
N ASP A 77 18.44 -9.73 4.72
CA ASP A 77 19.67 -10.20 5.38
C ASP A 77 19.76 -9.80 6.86
N GLU A 78 19.44 -8.54 7.18
CA GLU A 78 19.50 -8.03 8.55
C GLU A 78 18.35 -8.49 9.45
N TYR A 79 17.30 -9.08 8.85
CA TYR A 79 16.06 -9.44 9.54
C TYR A 79 15.84 -10.94 9.68
N ARG A 80 16.71 -11.80 9.09
CA ARG A 80 16.58 -13.26 9.16
C ARG A 80 16.56 -13.77 10.61
N GLY A 81 15.59 -14.62 10.91
CA GLY A 81 15.37 -15.18 12.25
C GLY A 81 14.72 -14.21 13.25
N LYS A 82 14.33 -13.02 12.78
CA LYS A 82 13.72 -11.99 13.63
C LYS A 82 12.23 -11.84 13.31
N ARG A 83 11.50 -11.22 14.23
CA ARG A 83 10.14 -10.76 14.04
C ARG A 83 10.16 -9.28 13.65
N VAL A 84 9.44 -8.93 12.59
CA VAL A 84 9.37 -7.56 12.09
C VAL A 84 7.93 -7.06 12.05
N ARG A 85 7.78 -5.77 12.31
CA ARG A 85 6.52 -5.03 12.25
C ARG A 85 6.61 -3.93 11.20
N PHE A 86 5.64 -3.90 10.31
CA PHE A 86 5.34 -2.72 9.50
C PHE A 86 4.09 -2.06 10.06
N ALA A 87 4.18 -0.82 10.46
CA ALA A 87 3.10 -0.03 11.04
C ALA A 87 2.94 1.30 10.32
N ALA A 88 1.70 1.77 10.22
CA ALA A 88 1.36 3.06 9.65
C ALA A 88 0.04 3.58 10.23
N ARG A 89 -0.19 4.89 10.12
CA ARG A 89 -1.53 5.46 10.25
C ARG A 89 -2.23 5.37 8.90
N VAL A 90 -3.44 4.85 8.90
CA VAL A 90 -4.26 4.64 7.69
C VAL A 90 -5.53 5.47 7.82
N LYS A 91 -5.88 6.17 6.74
CA LYS A 91 -7.18 6.83 6.54
C LYS A 91 -7.79 6.28 5.25
N ALA A 92 -9.10 6.04 5.25
CA ALA A 92 -9.83 5.57 4.08
C ALA A 92 -11.04 6.47 3.82
N ASP A 93 -11.35 6.69 2.55
CA ASP A 93 -12.55 7.40 2.11
C ASP A 93 -13.28 6.60 1.04
N ASN A 94 -14.53 6.26 1.34
CA ASN A 94 -15.47 5.57 0.44
C ASN A 94 -14.88 4.29 -0.21
N VAL A 95 -14.10 3.52 0.54
CA VAL A 95 -13.52 2.24 0.06
C VAL A 95 -14.62 1.19 -0.04
N ARG A 96 -15.04 0.87 -1.27
CA ARG A 96 -16.13 -0.07 -1.55
C ARG A 96 -15.69 -1.53 -1.50
N GLY A 97 -14.47 -1.84 -1.90
CA GLY A 97 -13.81 -3.11 -1.69
C GLY A 97 -13.21 -3.21 -0.30
N TRP A 98 -11.90 -3.35 -0.24
CA TRP A 98 -11.16 -3.29 1.01
C TRP A 98 -9.73 -2.78 0.80
N THR A 99 -9.15 -2.27 1.86
CA THR A 99 -7.75 -1.86 1.90
C THR A 99 -7.09 -2.34 3.19
N GLY A 100 -5.77 -2.40 3.18
CA GLY A 100 -4.96 -2.76 4.33
C GLY A 100 -3.48 -2.64 4.06
N LEU A 101 -2.69 -2.76 5.12
CA LEU A 101 -1.25 -2.95 4.98
C LEU A 101 -0.98 -4.35 4.43
N VAL A 102 0.12 -4.49 3.72
CA VAL A 102 0.58 -5.76 3.20
C VAL A 102 2.05 -5.95 3.52
N MET A 103 2.42 -7.16 3.90
CA MET A 103 3.81 -7.60 4.01
C MET A 103 3.96 -8.99 3.41
N ARG A 104 5.02 -9.18 2.63
CA ARG A 104 5.34 -10.42 1.93
C ARG A 104 6.83 -10.73 2.07
N ILE A 105 7.15 -11.94 2.47
CA ILE A 105 8.50 -12.43 2.63
C ILE A 105 8.71 -13.61 1.68
N VAL A 106 9.78 -13.58 0.88
CA VAL A 106 10.10 -14.66 -0.06
C VAL A 106 11.57 -15.07 0.02
N SER A 107 11.83 -16.32 -0.36
CA SER A 107 13.17 -16.85 -0.56
C SER A 107 13.75 -16.42 -1.92
N ALA A 108 15.01 -16.74 -2.17
CA ALA A 108 15.69 -16.42 -3.42
C ALA A 108 15.03 -17.09 -4.65
N ASP A 109 14.45 -18.27 -4.49
CA ASP A 109 13.68 -19.00 -5.50
C ASP A 109 12.20 -18.57 -5.56
N GLN A 110 11.86 -17.40 -5.00
CA GLN A 110 10.51 -16.80 -4.99
C GLN A 110 9.45 -17.61 -4.23
N ARG A 111 9.83 -18.56 -3.39
CA ARG A 111 8.92 -19.29 -2.52
C ARG A 111 8.38 -18.37 -1.42
N LEU A 112 7.07 -18.37 -1.22
CA LEU A 112 6.42 -17.57 -0.19
C LEU A 112 6.75 -18.13 1.21
N LEU A 113 7.36 -17.30 2.06
CA LEU A 113 7.75 -17.65 3.43
C LEU A 113 6.86 -17.01 4.49
N GLY A 114 6.31 -15.83 4.20
CA GLY A 114 5.37 -15.13 5.06
C GLY A 114 4.51 -14.17 4.26
N TYR A 115 3.24 -14.01 4.66
CA TYR A 115 2.31 -13.10 4.00
C TYR A 115 1.19 -12.67 4.94
N ASP A 116 0.93 -11.39 4.97
CA ASP A 116 -0.22 -10.79 5.62
C ASP A 116 -0.65 -9.58 4.79
N ASP A 117 -1.89 -9.56 4.32
CA ASP A 117 -2.47 -8.45 3.57
C ASP A 117 -3.69 -7.84 4.26
N MET A 118 -3.94 -8.23 5.49
CA MET A 118 -5.10 -7.82 6.28
C MET A 118 -6.47 -8.26 5.72
N SER A 119 -6.53 -9.21 4.78
CA SER A 119 -7.81 -9.70 4.22
C SER A 119 -8.77 -10.26 5.27
N THR A 120 -8.24 -10.75 6.41
CA THR A 120 -9.04 -11.24 7.55
C THR A 120 -9.50 -10.13 8.51
N ARG A 121 -8.91 -8.93 8.40
CA ARG A 121 -9.23 -7.73 9.21
C ARG A 121 -9.22 -6.46 8.34
N PRO A 122 -9.97 -6.44 7.23
CA PRO A 122 -9.88 -5.40 6.21
C PRO A 122 -10.41 -4.05 6.71
N ILE A 123 -9.90 -2.99 6.12
CA ILE A 123 -10.46 -1.64 6.27
C ILE A 123 -11.41 -1.42 5.09
N ARG A 124 -12.65 -0.98 5.39
CA ARG A 124 -13.72 -0.74 4.42
C ARG A 124 -14.42 0.58 4.72
N GLY A 125 -15.08 1.14 3.71
CA GLY A 125 -15.87 2.36 3.86
C GLY A 125 -15.03 3.60 4.09
N THR A 126 -15.54 4.53 4.90
CA THR A 126 -14.85 5.74 5.33
C THR A 126 -14.40 5.57 6.78
N VAL A 127 -13.10 5.67 6.99
CA VAL A 127 -12.45 5.49 8.29
C VAL A 127 -11.45 6.63 8.49
N ASP A 128 -11.55 7.30 9.63
CA ASP A 128 -10.57 8.32 10.00
C ASP A 128 -9.23 7.70 10.43
N TRP A 129 -8.20 8.52 10.58
CA TRP A 129 -6.84 8.10 10.91
C TRP A 129 -6.82 7.11 12.07
N ARG A 130 -6.32 5.90 11.80
CA ARG A 130 -6.13 4.84 12.79
C ARG A 130 -4.75 4.21 12.65
N ASP A 131 -4.16 3.85 13.77
CA ASP A 131 -2.94 3.04 13.77
C ASP A 131 -3.26 1.62 13.29
N THR A 132 -2.40 1.12 12.43
CA THR A 132 -2.57 -0.18 11.77
C THR A 132 -1.20 -0.83 11.63
N GLN A 133 -1.14 -2.15 11.77
CA GLN A 133 0.13 -2.88 11.67
C GLN A 133 -0.04 -4.29 11.11
N VAL A 134 1.04 -4.79 10.53
CA VAL A 134 1.24 -6.19 10.14
C VAL A 134 2.57 -6.66 10.72
N ILE A 135 2.62 -7.91 11.23
CA ILE A 135 3.79 -8.49 11.88
C ILE A 135 4.02 -9.87 11.29
N LEU A 136 5.27 -10.16 10.92
CA LEU A 136 5.68 -11.47 10.40
C LEU A 136 7.03 -11.90 11.00
N ASP A 137 7.20 -13.21 11.13
CA ASP A 137 8.51 -13.80 11.39
C ASP A 137 9.28 -13.96 10.07
N VAL A 138 10.53 -13.54 10.05
CA VAL A 138 11.40 -13.62 8.88
C VAL A 138 12.18 -14.93 8.96
N ALA A 139 11.86 -15.87 8.08
CA ALA A 139 12.53 -17.16 8.04
C ALA A 139 14.03 -17.02 7.71
N PRO A 140 14.90 -17.94 8.19
CA PRO A 140 16.35 -17.90 7.93
C PRO A 140 16.70 -17.88 6.44
N GLU A 141 15.88 -18.51 5.59
CA GLU A 141 16.07 -18.59 4.13
C GLU A 141 15.44 -17.41 3.37
N ALA A 142 14.91 -16.39 4.07
CA ALA A 142 14.34 -15.22 3.44
C ALA A 142 15.39 -14.44 2.63
N SER A 143 15.00 -13.99 1.44
CA SER A 143 15.82 -13.17 0.55
C SER A 143 15.33 -11.73 0.52
N THR A 144 14.00 -11.53 0.42
CA THR A 144 13.42 -10.18 0.37
C THR A 144 12.17 -10.06 1.24
N ILE A 145 11.94 -8.84 1.71
CA ILE A 145 10.74 -8.40 2.41
C ILE A 145 10.13 -7.26 1.61
N SER A 146 8.87 -7.41 1.18
CA SER A 146 8.08 -6.34 0.58
C SER A 146 7.00 -5.91 1.55
N PHE A 147 6.82 -4.61 1.75
CA PHE A 147 5.79 -4.06 2.65
C PHE A 147 5.19 -2.78 2.09
N GLY A 148 3.92 -2.54 2.38
CA GLY A 148 3.20 -1.40 1.84
C GLY A 148 1.70 -1.43 2.09
N MET A 149 0.94 -0.94 1.12
CA MET A 149 -0.51 -0.82 1.17
C MET A 149 -1.15 -1.40 -0.09
N ARG A 150 -2.33 -2.02 0.08
CA ARG A 150 -3.15 -2.56 -0.99
C ARG A 150 -4.57 -2.01 -0.94
N LEU A 151 -5.17 -1.78 -2.11
CA LEU A 151 -6.60 -1.61 -2.30
C LEU A 151 -7.09 -2.70 -3.27
N THR A 152 -8.20 -3.34 -2.93
CA THR A 152 -8.69 -4.54 -3.62
C THR A 152 -10.21 -4.45 -3.84
N ASP A 153 -10.67 -4.91 -5.02
CA ASP A 153 -12.07 -5.16 -5.39
C ASP A 153 -13.02 -3.99 -5.12
N GLY A 154 -12.71 -2.83 -5.65
CA GLY A 154 -13.61 -1.68 -5.48
C GLY A 154 -13.00 -0.35 -5.88
N ALA A 155 -13.67 0.71 -5.46
CA ALA A 155 -13.25 2.09 -5.63
C ALA A 155 -12.98 2.73 -4.27
N GLY A 156 -12.43 3.93 -4.25
CA GLY A 156 -12.20 4.74 -3.07
C GLY A 156 -10.77 5.22 -2.97
N LYS A 157 -10.48 5.91 -1.88
CA LYS A 157 -9.16 6.49 -1.63
C LYS A 157 -8.64 6.09 -0.26
N VAL A 158 -7.35 5.82 -0.18
CA VAL A 158 -6.68 5.47 1.06
C VAL A 158 -5.36 6.21 1.15
N TRP A 159 -5.00 6.62 2.36
CA TRP A 159 -3.76 7.34 2.67
C TRP A 159 -2.99 6.62 3.77
N LEU A 160 -1.66 6.67 3.65
CA LEU A 160 -0.73 6.28 4.69
C LEU A 160 0.07 7.49 5.19
N ASP A 161 0.25 7.55 6.51
CA ASP A 161 1.14 8.46 7.22
C ASP A 161 1.93 7.71 8.30
N ASN A 162 3.00 8.30 8.79
CA ASN A 162 3.78 7.81 9.91
C ASN A 162 4.22 6.33 9.78
N LEU A 163 4.80 6.00 8.62
CA LEU A 163 5.26 4.65 8.31
C LEU A 163 6.46 4.28 9.19
N ARG A 164 6.43 3.08 9.76
CA ARG A 164 7.53 2.51 10.56
C ARG A 164 7.74 1.06 10.15
N PHE A 165 8.99 0.67 10.00
CA PHE A 165 9.41 -0.71 9.82
C PHE A 165 10.47 -1.00 10.88
N GLU A 166 10.24 -1.98 11.74
CA GLU A 166 11.06 -2.21 12.92
C GLU A 166 11.09 -3.69 13.33
N GLU A 167 12.17 -4.09 13.97
CA GLU A 167 12.26 -5.35 14.68
C GLU A 167 11.45 -5.26 15.97
N VAL A 168 10.72 -6.30 16.31
CA VAL A 168 9.97 -6.42 17.57
C VAL A 168 10.34 -7.69 18.31
N ALA A 169 10.09 -7.71 19.61
CA ALA A 169 10.38 -8.88 20.44
C ALA A 169 9.59 -10.11 19.95
N ALA A 170 10.19 -11.29 20.06
CA ALA A 170 9.58 -12.54 19.61
C ALA A 170 8.28 -12.88 20.36
N ASP A 171 8.15 -12.39 21.58
CA ASP A 171 6.99 -12.53 22.46
C ASP A 171 6.01 -11.35 22.39
N ASP A 172 6.21 -10.41 21.47
CA ASP A 172 5.24 -9.31 21.22
C ASP A 172 3.85 -9.92 20.98
N PRO A 173 2.85 -9.65 21.84
CA PRO A 173 1.53 -10.25 21.75
C PRO A 173 0.71 -9.71 20.55
N SER A 174 1.26 -8.78 19.78
CA SER A 174 0.61 -8.24 18.59
C SER A 174 0.35 -9.35 17.59
N ILE A 175 -0.84 -9.37 17.03
CA ILE A 175 -1.37 -10.46 16.20
C ILE A 175 -0.48 -10.68 14.98
N SER A 176 0.30 -11.74 15.00
CA SER A 176 0.96 -12.30 13.83
C SER A 176 -0.02 -13.30 13.17
N ILE A 177 -0.60 -12.95 12.04
CA ILE A 177 -1.31 -13.93 11.23
C ILE A 177 -0.28 -14.57 10.31
N ASN A 178 0.43 -15.56 10.82
CA ASN A 178 1.17 -16.48 9.96
C ASN A 178 0.13 -17.30 9.18
N LEU A 179 -0.05 -16.98 7.90
CA LEU A 179 -0.91 -17.72 6.98
C LEU A 179 -0.30 -19.08 6.55
N ARG A 180 0.61 -19.62 7.33
CA ARG A 180 0.90 -21.05 7.25
C ARG A 180 -0.04 -21.78 8.21
N PRO A 181 -1.15 -22.35 7.74
CA PRO A 181 -1.84 -23.36 8.54
C PRO A 181 -0.77 -24.41 8.87
N VAL A 182 -0.65 -24.76 10.13
CA VAL A 182 0.10 -25.96 10.52
C VAL A 182 -0.68 -27.10 9.88
N LEU A 183 -0.21 -27.51 8.70
CA LEU A 183 -0.82 -28.63 8.00
C LEU A 183 -0.55 -29.88 8.84
N PRO A 184 -1.55 -30.73 9.07
CA PRO A 184 -1.32 -32.01 9.73
C PRO A 184 -0.33 -32.81 8.91
N SER A 185 0.62 -33.46 9.59
CA SER A 185 1.64 -34.31 8.97
C SER A 185 1.07 -35.57 8.29
N ARG A 186 -0.20 -35.87 8.54
CA ARG A 186 -0.92 -37.02 7.97
C ARG A 186 -2.33 -36.60 7.57
N PRO A 187 -2.93 -37.25 6.55
CA PRO A 187 -4.32 -37.05 6.21
C PRO A 187 -5.21 -37.31 7.42
N GLN A 188 -6.27 -36.49 7.57
CA GLN A 188 -7.25 -36.62 8.65
C GLN A 188 -8.63 -36.88 8.04
N ASN A 189 -9.46 -37.57 8.78
CA ASN A 189 -10.90 -37.74 8.48
C ASN A 189 -11.20 -38.30 7.09
N LEU A 190 -10.40 -39.27 6.62
CA LEU A 190 -10.65 -39.95 5.32
C LEU A 190 -11.94 -40.78 5.31
N GLY A 191 -12.50 -41.09 6.49
CA GLY A 191 -13.79 -41.77 6.64
C GLY A 191 -14.99 -40.86 6.46
N LEU A 192 -14.82 -39.52 6.31
CA LEU A 192 -15.88 -38.53 6.16
C LEU A 192 -16.91 -38.52 7.32
N GLU A 193 -16.48 -38.86 8.54
CA GLU A 193 -17.27 -38.85 9.77
C GLU A 193 -17.25 -37.47 10.45
#